data_b8853c6977086d7a4b2ce13ce5a824ec
#
_entry.id   b8853c6977086d7a4b2ce13ce5a824ec
#
_cell.length_a   1.000
_cell.length_b   1.000
_cell.length_c   1.000
_cell.angle_alpha   90.00
_cell.angle_beta   90.00
_cell.angle_gamma   90.00
#
_symmetry.space_group_name_H-M   'P 1'
#
loop_
_entity.id
_entity.type
_entity.pdbx_description
1 polymer ?
#
loop_
_entity_poly.entity_id
_entity_poly.type
_entity_poly.pdbx_seq_one_letter_code
_entity_poly.pdbx_strand_id
1 'polypeptide(L)'
;MARRDAPQGRSAPAVEAVIFDWGGTLTRWHDVDFHAESLALAEAVRRTPTPDDDHHAHAARLHAAGSVVWGRSRDHQESATIEDLFTEAGLDHDPELLSAYYDFWEPHTLTDPEVEPLWHWLRAQGIAVGVLSNTIWPRAWHRGFFERDGVLELIDGDVYTSEIPWTKPSPLAFAAAMEAVGASDASRCVYVGDRLFDDVWGAQQAGLRAVHVPHSTIPVEQVGHTEGVPDAVAHRLSDLRDIVTGWL
;
A
#
# COMPACT_ATOMS: atom_id res chain seq x y z
N MET A 1 40.13 36.21 22.89
CA MET A 1 38.75 36.24 22.32
C MET A 1 38.67 35.13 21.28
N ALA A 2 38.20 33.93 21.69
CA ALA A 2 38.10 32.78 20.84
C ALA A 2 36.77 32.87 20.05
N ARG A 3 36.87 32.87 18.74
CA ARG A 3 35.69 32.73 17.85
C ARG A 3 35.12 31.32 18.05
N ARG A 4 33.87 31.24 18.48
CA ARG A 4 33.11 29.99 18.43
C ARG A 4 32.72 29.77 16.97
N ASP A 5 33.25 28.72 16.38
CA ASP A 5 32.76 28.22 15.09
C ASP A 5 31.30 27.85 15.24
N ALA A 6 30.44 28.46 14.43
CA ALA A 6 29.03 28.05 14.28
C ALA A 6 28.97 26.62 13.73
N PRO A 7 28.03 25.80 14.17
CA PRO A 7 27.88 24.47 13.61
C PRO A 7 27.60 24.58 12.11
N GLN A 8 28.45 23.97 11.30
CA GLN A 8 28.22 23.82 9.86
C GLN A 8 26.89 23.11 9.69
N GLY A 9 25.91 23.82 9.12
CA GLY A 9 24.61 23.24 8.80
C GLY A 9 24.81 22.02 7.91
N ARG A 10 24.31 20.87 8.34
CA ARG A 10 24.21 19.69 7.48
C ARG A 10 23.44 20.14 6.24
N SER A 11 24.02 19.96 5.05
CA SER A 11 23.26 20.14 3.82
C SER A 11 22.04 19.21 3.88
N ALA A 12 20.88 19.67 3.43
CA ALA A 12 19.71 18.81 3.34
C ALA A 12 20.06 17.54 2.54
N PRO A 13 19.61 16.35 2.95
CA PRO A 13 19.94 15.10 2.28
C PRO A 13 19.48 15.16 0.81
N ALA A 14 20.22 14.53 -0.11
CA ALA A 14 19.85 14.49 -1.51
C ALA A 14 18.56 13.68 -1.75
N VAL A 15 18.22 12.77 -0.83
CA VAL A 15 16.91 12.10 -0.71
C VAL A 15 16.19 12.66 0.51
N GLU A 16 14.98 13.15 0.32
CA GLU A 16 14.14 13.82 1.33
C GLU A 16 13.10 12.85 1.92
N ALA A 17 12.55 11.98 1.08
CA ALA A 17 11.57 10.98 1.51
C ALA A 17 11.70 9.67 0.72
N VAL A 18 11.37 8.56 1.39
CA VAL A 18 11.11 7.25 0.76
C VAL A 18 9.68 6.86 1.05
N ILE A 19 8.88 6.70 0.00
CA ILE A 19 7.48 6.36 0.07
C ILE A 19 7.31 4.92 -0.44
N PHE A 20 6.61 4.10 0.30
CA PHE A 20 6.45 2.68 0.03
C PHE A 20 5.02 2.35 -0.39
N ASP A 21 4.88 1.47 -1.37
CA ASP A 21 3.67 0.68 -1.50
C ASP A 21 3.53 -0.29 -0.32
N TRP A 22 2.30 -0.76 -0.07
CA TRP A 22 2.00 -1.66 1.03
C TRP A 22 1.91 -3.12 0.58
N GLY A 23 0.93 -3.45 -0.25
CA GLY A 23 0.63 -4.83 -0.64
C GLY A 23 1.59 -5.38 -1.68
N GLY A 24 2.32 -6.44 -1.37
CA GLY A 24 3.38 -6.97 -2.22
C GLY A 24 4.76 -6.37 -1.92
N THR A 25 4.82 -5.23 -1.22
CA THR A 25 6.04 -4.50 -0.89
C THR A 25 6.37 -4.59 0.59
N LEU A 26 5.59 -3.94 1.46
CA LEU A 26 5.77 -4.01 2.92
C LEU A 26 5.15 -5.28 3.51
N THR A 27 4.13 -5.81 2.88
CA THR A 27 3.48 -7.09 3.19
C THR A 27 3.57 -7.95 1.95
N ARG A 28 4.30 -9.07 2.02
CA ARG A 28 4.54 -9.92 0.84
C ARG A 28 3.26 -10.62 0.39
N TRP A 29 3.06 -10.67 -0.93
CA TRP A 29 2.04 -11.54 -1.49
C TRP A 29 2.37 -13.01 -1.19
N HIS A 30 1.36 -13.77 -0.84
CA HIS A 30 1.35 -15.21 -0.74
C HIS A 30 0.01 -15.74 -1.26
N ASP A 31 -0.08 -17.04 -1.45
CA ASP A 31 -1.33 -17.65 -1.92
C ASP A 31 -2.43 -17.45 -0.86
N VAL A 32 -3.46 -16.71 -1.22
CA VAL A 32 -4.67 -16.50 -0.44
C VAL A 32 -5.81 -17.22 -1.13
N ASP A 33 -6.54 -18.03 -0.40
CA ASP A 33 -7.75 -18.69 -0.91
C ASP A 33 -8.92 -17.70 -0.92
N PHE A 34 -9.12 -17.00 -2.03
CA PHE A 34 -10.24 -16.08 -2.23
C PHE A 34 -11.61 -16.77 -2.16
N HIS A 35 -11.65 -18.10 -2.36
CA HIS A 35 -12.88 -18.84 -2.13
C HIS A 35 -13.17 -18.96 -0.62
N ALA A 36 -12.15 -19.20 0.20
CA ALA A 36 -12.28 -19.20 1.66
C ALA A 36 -12.68 -17.82 2.20
N GLU A 37 -12.14 -16.71 1.64
CA GLU A 37 -12.60 -15.34 1.93
C GLU A 37 -14.10 -15.21 1.70
N SER A 38 -14.55 -15.56 0.50
CA SER A 38 -15.95 -15.46 0.11
C SER A 38 -16.87 -16.34 0.99
N LEU A 39 -16.39 -17.50 1.42
CA LEU A 39 -17.13 -18.37 2.34
C LEU A 39 -17.23 -17.79 3.75
N ALA A 40 -16.14 -17.20 4.27
CA ALA A 40 -16.13 -16.54 5.57
C ALA A 40 -17.14 -15.38 5.62
N LEU A 41 -17.17 -14.57 4.55
CA LEU A 41 -18.15 -13.50 4.42
C LEU A 41 -19.59 -14.01 4.28
N ALA A 42 -19.80 -15.04 3.46
CA ALA A 42 -21.11 -15.69 3.32
C ALA A 42 -21.60 -16.27 4.66
N GLU A 43 -20.71 -16.80 5.49
CA GLU A 43 -21.06 -17.33 6.82
C GLU A 43 -21.43 -16.20 7.80
N ALA A 44 -20.77 -15.06 7.74
CA ALA A 44 -21.12 -13.88 8.55
C ALA A 44 -22.51 -13.33 8.19
N VAL A 45 -22.85 -13.25 6.91
CA VAL A 45 -24.19 -12.86 6.43
C VAL A 45 -25.28 -13.84 6.92
N ARG A 46 -24.94 -15.13 7.08
CA ARG A 46 -25.87 -16.20 7.45
C ARG A 46 -26.43 -16.12 8.87
N ARG A 47 -25.86 -15.31 9.75
CA ARG A 47 -26.38 -15.11 11.13
C ARG A 47 -27.78 -14.51 11.15
N THR A 48 -28.27 -14.02 10.00
CA THR A 48 -29.68 -13.69 9.72
C THR A 48 -30.27 -14.69 8.71
N PRO A 49 -30.65 -15.91 9.12
CA PRO A 49 -30.99 -16.97 8.16
C PRO A 49 -32.29 -16.67 7.43
N THR A 50 -32.22 -16.66 6.09
CA THR A 50 -33.38 -16.88 5.22
C THR A 50 -33.34 -18.32 4.68
N PRO A 51 -34.48 -18.97 4.43
CA PRO A 51 -34.54 -20.38 4.05
C PRO A 51 -33.91 -20.72 2.69
N ASP A 52 -33.57 -19.72 1.86
CA ASP A 52 -33.09 -19.88 0.49
C ASP A 52 -31.61 -19.48 0.31
N ASP A 53 -30.81 -19.35 1.38
CA ASP A 53 -29.43 -18.92 1.30
C ASP A 53 -28.50 -19.99 0.73
N ASP A 54 -28.19 -19.83 -0.55
CA ASP A 54 -27.09 -20.56 -1.21
C ASP A 54 -25.76 -19.82 -0.99
N HIS A 55 -24.92 -20.35 -0.06
CA HIS A 55 -23.62 -19.80 0.28
C HIS A 55 -22.69 -19.65 -0.93
N HIS A 56 -22.78 -20.60 -1.88
CA HIS A 56 -21.98 -20.53 -3.10
C HIS A 56 -22.40 -19.35 -3.98
N ALA A 57 -23.70 -19.04 -4.01
CA ALA A 57 -24.20 -17.88 -4.74
C ALA A 57 -23.75 -16.56 -4.09
N HIS A 58 -23.69 -16.47 -2.75
CA HIS A 58 -23.13 -15.31 -2.04
C HIS A 58 -21.64 -15.14 -2.30
N ALA A 59 -20.86 -16.23 -2.19
CA ALA A 59 -19.44 -16.22 -2.49
C ALA A 59 -19.16 -15.78 -3.93
N ALA A 60 -19.92 -16.28 -4.90
CA ALA A 60 -19.80 -15.90 -6.30
C ALA A 60 -20.09 -14.40 -6.54
N ARG A 61 -21.11 -13.85 -5.85
CA ARG A 61 -21.44 -12.40 -5.94
C ARG A 61 -20.33 -11.52 -5.36
N LEU A 62 -19.77 -11.88 -4.21
CA LEU A 62 -18.65 -11.15 -3.59
C LEU A 62 -17.41 -11.18 -4.48
N HIS A 63 -17.08 -12.33 -5.04
CA HIS A 63 -15.96 -12.46 -5.98
C HIS A 63 -16.17 -11.61 -7.23
N ALA A 64 -17.38 -11.62 -7.81
CA ALA A 64 -17.72 -10.79 -8.97
C ALA A 64 -17.67 -9.30 -8.63
N ALA A 65 -18.19 -8.89 -7.47
CA ALA A 65 -18.12 -7.52 -6.97
C ALA A 65 -16.67 -7.06 -6.76
N GLY A 66 -15.82 -7.91 -6.18
CA GLY A 66 -14.39 -7.65 -6.05
C GLY A 66 -13.74 -7.36 -7.40
N SER A 67 -14.03 -8.16 -8.42
CA SER A 67 -13.50 -7.96 -9.77
C SER A 67 -13.91 -6.61 -10.37
N VAL A 68 -15.15 -6.16 -10.14
CA VAL A 68 -15.66 -4.85 -10.60
C VAL A 68 -14.96 -3.70 -9.85
N VAL A 69 -14.92 -3.77 -8.53
CA VAL A 69 -14.42 -2.71 -7.66
C VAL A 69 -12.91 -2.49 -7.87
N TRP A 70 -12.12 -3.58 -7.87
CA TRP A 70 -10.69 -3.50 -8.18
C TRP A 70 -10.41 -3.11 -9.64
N GLY A 71 -11.34 -3.44 -10.56
CA GLY A 71 -11.29 -3.02 -11.96
C GLY A 71 -11.33 -1.50 -12.13
N ARG A 72 -12.05 -0.76 -11.26
CA ARG A 72 -12.08 0.71 -11.30
C ARG A 72 -10.67 1.31 -11.13
N SER A 73 -9.93 0.82 -10.16
CA SER A 73 -8.53 1.24 -9.95
C SER A 73 -7.64 0.88 -11.14
N ARG A 74 -7.67 -0.39 -11.56
CA ARG A 74 -6.80 -0.92 -12.61
C ARG A 74 -7.04 -0.26 -13.98
N ASP A 75 -8.31 -0.07 -14.36
CA ASP A 75 -8.69 0.31 -15.74
C ASP A 75 -9.01 1.81 -15.87
N HIS A 76 -9.38 2.49 -14.78
CA HIS A 76 -9.84 3.88 -14.81
C HIS A 76 -9.09 4.81 -13.83
N GLN A 77 -8.20 4.28 -13.00
CA GLN A 77 -7.48 5.03 -11.95
C GLN A 77 -8.43 5.72 -10.96
N GLU A 78 -9.60 5.15 -10.76
CA GLU A 78 -10.62 5.62 -9.84
C GLU A 78 -10.54 4.83 -8.53
N SER A 79 -10.68 5.54 -7.42
CA SER A 79 -10.69 4.91 -6.11
C SER A 79 -12.01 4.18 -5.84
N ALA A 80 -11.96 3.25 -4.90
CA ALA A 80 -13.12 2.57 -4.36
C ALA A 80 -12.90 2.28 -2.87
N THR A 81 -13.99 1.95 -2.18
CA THR A 81 -14.00 1.66 -0.74
C THR A 81 -14.53 0.25 -0.47
N ILE A 82 -14.37 -0.21 0.76
CA ILE A 82 -14.95 -1.50 1.18
C ILE A 82 -16.49 -1.45 1.13
N GLU A 83 -17.09 -0.29 1.33
CA GLU A 83 -18.53 -0.04 1.21
C GLU A 83 -18.99 -0.21 -0.25
N ASP A 84 -18.17 0.20 -1.22
CA ASP A 84 -18.45 -0.03 -2.65
C ASP A 84 -18.48 -1.52 -2.96
N LEU A 85 -17.58 -2.32 -2.37
CA LEU A 85 -17.57 -3.78 -2.54
C LEU A 85 -18.88 -4.40 -2.04
N PHE A 86 -19.35 -4.03 -0.87
CA PHE A 86 -20.60 -4.57 -0.32
C PHE A 86 -21.81 -4.09 -1.11
N THR A 87 -21.84 -2.84 -1.52
CA THR A 87 -22.90 -2.30 -2.38
C THR A 87 -22.97 -3.04 -3.71
N GLU A 88 -21.83 -3.26 -4.37
CA GLU A 88 -21.75 -4.00 -5.65
C GLU A 88 -22.19 -5.46 -5.48
N ALA A 89 -21.87 -6.09 -4.34
CA ALA A 89 -22.30 -7.45 -4.01
C ALA A 89 -23.79 -7.54 -3.63
N GLY A 90 -24.49 -6.40 -3.46
CA GLY A 90 -25.88 -6.34 -2.99
C GLY A 90 -26.01 -6.74 -1.52
N LEU A 91 -25.01 -6.42 -0.70
CA LEU A 91 -24.98 -6.68 0.74
C LEU A 91 -25.17 -5.38 1.52
N ASP A 92 -25.84 -5.48 2.67
CA ASP A 92 -25.92 -4.37 3.60
C ASP A 92 -24.58 -4.11 4.28
N HIS A 93 -24.33 -2.86 4.66
CA HIS A 93 -23.13 -2.46 5.41
C HIS A 93 -23.29 -2.88 6.88
N ASP A 94 -23.07 -4.15 7.15
CA ASP A 94 -23.20 -4.74 8.48
C ASP A 94 -21.82 -4.73 9.19
N PRO A 95 -21.73 -4.22 10.43
CA PRO A 95 -20.50 -4.28 11.23
C PRO A 95 -19.97 -5.69 11.46
N GLU A 96 -20.84 -6.72 11.53
CA GLU A 96 -20.40 -8.11 11.66
C GLU A 96 -19.75 -8.62 10.36
N LEU A 97 -20.26 -8.19 9.21
CA LEU A 97 -19.69 -8.51 7.91
C LEU A 97 -18.33 -7.85 7.72
N LEU A 98 -18.20 -6.56 8.12
CA LEU A 98 -16.92 -5.85 8.12
C LEU A 98 -15.89 -6.52 9.03
N SER A 99 -16.32 -6.94 10.22
CA SER A 99 -15.44 -7.67 11.16
C SER A 99 -14.97 -9.00 10.56
N ALA A 100 -15.87 -9.78 9.96
CA ALA A 100 -15.51 -11.05 9.35
C ALA A 100 -14.53 -10.89 8.18
N TYR A 101 -14.69 -9.83 7.39
CA TYR A 101 -13.75 -9.49 6.31
C TYR A 101 -12.38 -9.12 6.89
N TYR A 102 -12.34 -8.26 7.89
CA TYR A 102 -11.11 -7.87 8.58
C TYR A 102 -10.40 -9.09 9.19
N ASP A 103 -11.14 -9.93 9.93
CA ASP A 103 -10.61 -11.10 10.62
C ASP A 103 -10.03 -12.15 9.64
N PHE A 104 -10.64 -12.25 8.44
CA PHE A 104 -10.10 -13.10 7.38
C PHE A 104 -8.76 -12.58 6.88
N TRP A 105 -8.66 -11.28 6.62
CA TRP A 105 -7.46 -10.68 6.03
C TRP A 105 -6.33 -10.42 7.03
N GLU A 106 -6.63 -10.23 8.31
CA GLU A 106 -5.65 -9.87 9.34
C GLU A 106 -4.41 -10.79 9.35
N PRO A 107 -4.50 -12.13 9.28
CA PRO A 107 -3.34 -13.01 9.24
C PRO A 107 -2.49 -12.88 7.96
N HIS A 108 -3.05 -12.30 6.90
CA HIS A 108 -2.40 -12.09 5.62
C HIS A 108 -1.72 -10.72 5.47
N THR A 109 -1.70 -9.91 6.53
CA THR A 109 -1.23 -8.52 6.53
C THR A 109 0.01 -8.28 7.38
N LEU A 110 0.80 -9.34 7.65
CA LEU A 110 2.01 -9.22 8.46
C LEU A 110 3.07 -8.40 7.72
N THR A 111 3.59 -7.38 8.40
CA THR A 111 4.69 -6.55 7.89
C THR A 111 5.98 -7.36 7.77
N ASP A 112 6.70 -7.19 6.65
CA ASP A 112 8.00 -7.85 6.44
C ASP A 112 8.98 -7.45 7.55
N PRO A 113 9.68 -8.41 8.19
CA PRO A 113 10.59 -8.13 9.31
C PRO A 113 11.77 -7.22 8.94
N GLU A 114 12.05 -6.99 7.66
CA GLU A 114 13.08 -6.04 7.23
C GLU A 114 12.61 -4.58 7.26
N VAL A 115 11.30 -4.31 7.44
CA VAL A 115 10.73 -2.96 7.44
C VAL A 115 11.21 -2.14 8.65
N GLU A 116 11.05 -2.65 9.86
CA GLU A 116 11.43 -1.94 11.07
C GLU A 116 12.89 -1.46 11.06
N PRO A 117 13.91 -2.33 10.82
CA PRO A 117 15.29 -1.91 10.81
C PRO A 117 15.63 -0.98 9.62
N LEU A 118 14.92 -1.10 8.48
CA LEU A 118 15.08 -0.20 7.35
C LEU A 118 14.54 1.20 7.67
N TRP A 119 13.34 1.29 8.23
CA TRP A 119 12.72 2.57 8.54
C TRP A 119 13.46 3.32 9.65
N HIS A 120 13.95 2.62 10.67
CA HIS A 120 14.85 3.22 11.65
C HIS A 120 16.12 3.79 11.00
N TRP A 121 16.69 3.08 10.05
CA TRP A 121 17.87 3.56 9.34
C TRP A 121 17.55 4.81 8.50
N LEU A 122 16.47 4.82 7.72
CA LEU A 122 16.05 5.98 6.92
C LEU A 122 15.88 7.23 7.80
N ARG A 123 15.15 7.09 8.90
CA ARG A 123 14.92 8.19 9.86
C ARG A 123 16.24 8.69 10.50
N ALA A 124 17.17 7.79 10.76
CA ALA A 124 18.50 8.17 11.26
C ALA A 124 19.32 8.97 10.23
N GLN A 125 19.05 8.83 8.93
CA GLN A 125 19.61 9.66 7.87
C GLN A 125 18.85 11.01 7.72
N GLY A 126 17.75 11.22 8.42
CA GLY A 126 16.86 12.38 8.28
C GLY A 126 15.94 12.30 7.05
N ILE A 127 15.68 11.09 6.57
CA ILE A 127 14.79 10.79 5.43
C ILE A 127 13.42 10.45 5.99
N ALA A 128 12.38 11.12 5.48
CA ALA A 128 11.00 10.84 5.87
C ALA A 128 10.53 9.50 5.28
N VAL A 129 9.69 8.79 6.04
CA VAL A 129 9.10 7.51 5.66
C VAL A 129 7.62 7.69 5.37
N GLY A 130 7.19 7.33 4.17
CA GLY A 130 5.80 7.42 3.74
C GLY A 130 5.23 6.09 3.28
N VAL A 131 3.89 6.03 3.25
CA VAL A 131 3.13 4.91 2.65
C VAL A 131 2.11 5.47 1.67
N LEU A 132 2.02 4.86 0.48
CA LEU A 132 0.93 5.09 -0.48
C LEU A 132 0.45 3.75 -1.02
N SER A 133 -0.76 3.35 -0.65
CA SER A 133 -1.35 2.06 -1.06
C SER A 133 -2.59 2.24 -1.93
N ASN A 134 -2.62 1.52 -3.07
CA ASN A 134 -3.87 1.27 -3.78
C ASN A 134 -4.69 0.26 -2.98
N THR A 135 -5.79 0.68 -2.40
CA THR A 135 -6.60 -0.13 -1.49
C THR A 135 -8.06 0.34 -1.45
N ILE A 136 -8.96 -0.59 -1.14
CA ILE A 136 -10.34 -0.29 -0.78
C ILE A 136 -10.54 -0.22 0.73
N TRP A 137 -9.53 -0.57 1.51
CA TRP A 137 -9.61 -0.65 2.97
C TRP A 137 -9.42 0.71 3.62
N PRO A 138 -10.11 0.99 4.75
CA PRO A 138 -9.94 2.24 5.46
C PRO A 138 -8.55 2.36 6.09
N ARG A 139 -8.05 3.59 6.22
CA ARG A 139 -6.78 3.92 6.91
C ARG A 139 -6.66 3.23 8.27
N ALA A 140 -7.76 3.18 9.03
CA ALA A 140 -7.75 2.61 10.37
C ALA A 140 -7.29 1.15 10.39
N TRP A 141 -7.61 0.35 9.36
CA TRP A 141 -7.16 -1.04 9.25
C TRP A 141 -5.66 -1.12 9.01
N HIS A 142 -5.15 -0.38 8.03
CA HIS A 142 -3.71 -0.36 7.74
C HIS A 142 -2.89 0.11 8.95
N ARG A 143 -3.34 1.16 9.63
CA ARG A 143 -2.66 1.65 10.84
C ARG A 143 -2.73 0.65 11.97
N GLY A 144 -3.83 -0.10 12.11
CA GLY A 144 -3.95 -1.20 13.07
C GLY A 144 -2.95 -2.33 12.79
N PHE A 145 -2.72 -2.69 11.53
CA PHE A 145 -1.70 -3.67 11.16
C PHE A 145 -0.29 -3.17 11.49
N PHE A 146 0.04 -1.93 11.16
CA PHE A 146 1.33 -1.33 11.50
C PHE A 146 1.54 -1.18 13.02
N GLU A 147 0.47 -0.88 13.79
CA GLU A 147 0.52 -0.81 15.25
C GLU A 147 0.77 -2.21 15.86
N ARG A 148 0.03 -3.24 15.40
CA ARG A 148 0.24 -4.65 15.78
C ARG A 148 1.70 -5.07 15.58
N ASP A 149 2.30 -4.66 14.45
CA ASP A 149 3.65 -5.04 14.04
C ASP A 149 4.74 -4.09 14.59
N GLY A 150 4.35 -3.06 15.38
CA GLY A 150 5.27 -2.18 16.09
C GLY A 150 5.96 -1.12 15.23
N VAL A 151 5.47 -0.85 14.00
CA VAL A 151 6.12 0.07 13.05
C VAL A 151 5.35 1.36 12.77
N LEU A 152 4.15 1.52 13.32
CA LEU A 152 3.29 2.68 13.06
C LEU A 152 3.97 4.02 13.36
N GLU A 153 4.69 4.11 14.47
CA GLU A 153 5.38 5.34 14.92
C GLU A 153 6.60 5.73 14.04
N LEU A 154 6.97 4.87 13.11
CA LEU A 154 8.05 5.14 12.16
C LEU A 154 7.56 5.80 10.88
N ILE A 155 6.24 5.88 10.67
CA ILE A 155 5.60 6.47 9.49
C ILE A 155 5.44 7.98 9.73
N ASP A 156 6.00 8.81 8.84
CA ASP A 156 5.85 10.27 8.87
C ASP A 156 4.58 10.73 8.12
N GLY A 157 4.09 9.96 7.14
CA GLY A 157 2.86 10.23 6.42
C GLY A 157 2.35 9.01 5.68
N ASP A 158 1.03 8.83 5.64
CA ASP A 158 0.39 7.69 4.97
C ASP A 158 -0.83 8.14 4.15
N VAL A 159 -0.99 7.56 2.96
CA VAL A 159 -2.10 7.81 2.05
C VAL A 159 -2.66 6.47 1.56
N TYR A 160 -3.97 6.33 1.64
CA TYR A 160 -4.72 5.17 1.18
C TYR A 160 -5.73 5.62 0.13
N THR A 161 -5.74 4.97 -1.02
CA THR A 161 -6.55 5.44 -2.14
C THR A 161 -8.05 5.34 -1.90
N SER A 162 -8.49 4.56 -0.92
CA SER A 162 -9.88 4.56 -0.44
C SER A 162 -10.34 5.91 0.14
N GLU A 163 -9.41 6.83 0.45
CA GLU A 163 -9.70 8.14 1.07
C GLU A 163 -9.45 9.32 0.12
N ILE A 164 -8.94 9.07 -1.08
CA ILE A 164 -8.68 10.09 -2.10
C ILE A 164 -9.26 9.65 -3.44
N PRO A 165 -9.57 10.56 -4.37
CA PRO A 165 -10.24 10.21 -5.63
C PRO A 165 -9.37 9.43 -6.62
N TRP A 166 -8.06 9.39 -6.42
CA TRP A 166 -7.10 8.87 -7.39
C TRP A 166 -6.39 7.62 -6.87
N THR A 167 -6.09 6.70 -7.78
CA THR A 167 -5.21 5.56 -7.51
C THR A 167 -3.90 5.67 -8.29
N LYS A 168 -2.84 4.98 -7.88
CA LYS A 168 -1.67 4.79 -8.73
C LYS A 168 -2.10 4.10 -10.04
N PRO A 169 -1.56 4.48 -11.20
CA PRO A 169 -0.38 5.33 -11.40
C PRO A 169 -0.66 6.83 -11.55
N SER A 170 -1.82 7.36 -11.12
CA SER A 170 -2.10 8.79 -11.22
C SER A 170 -1.05 9.64 -10.48
N PRO A 171 -0.42 10.63 -11.14
CA PRO A 171 0.52 11.54 -10.47
C PRO A 171 -0.07 12.26 -9.25
N LEU A 172 -1.39 12.42 -9.19
CA LEU A 172 -2.07 13.07 -8.06
C LEU A 172 -2.04 12.21 -6.80
N ALA A 173 -2.03 10.88 -6.91
CA ALA A 173 -1.85 10.00 -5.77
C ALA A 173 -0.44 10.14 -5.16
N PHE A 174 0.60 10.21 -6.00
CA PHE A 174 1.98 10.44 -5.54
C PHE A 174 2.15 11.84 -4.93
N ALA A 175 1.53 12.86 -5.52
CA ALA A 175 1.55 14.22 -4.95
C ALA A 175 0.93 14.26 -3.55
N ALA A 176 -0.19 13.57 -3.34
CA ALA A 176 -0.82 13.46 -2.02
C ALA A 176 0.12 12.75 -1.00
N ALA A 177 0.83 11.71 -1.43
CA ALA A 177 1.78 11.01 -0.57
C ALA A 177 3.01 11.88 -0.24
N MET A 178 3.51 12.66 -1.19
CA MET A 178 4.59 13.63 -0.95
C MET A 178 4.15 14.71 0.06
N GLU A 179 2.95 15.25 -0.09
CA GLU A 179 2.38 16.22 0.85
C GLU A 179 2.27 15.62 2.25
N ALA A 180 1.81 14.37 2.37
CA ALA A 180 1.65 13.69 3.65
C ALA A 180 2.98 13.54 4.42
N VAL A 181 4.10 13.34 3.73
CA VAL A 181 5.44 13.26 4.35
C VAL A 181 6.15 14.62 4.43
N GLY A 182 5.50 15.70 3.99
CA GLY A 182 6.07 17.05 3.99
C GLY A 182 7.16 17.27 2.93
N ALA A 183 7.25 16.43 1.90
CA ALA A 183 8.21 16.56 0.82
C ALA A 183 7.71 17.57 -0.24
N SER A 184 8.63 18.37 -0.78
CA SER A 184 8.28 19.43 -1.73
C SER A 184 8.95 19.29 -3.11
N ASP A 185 9.93 18.40 -3.22
CA ASP A 185 10.71 18.18 -4.46
C ASP A 185 10.65 16.70 -4.85
N ALA A 186 9.85 16.40 -5.88
CA ALA A 186 9.66 15.03 -6.37
C ALA A 186 11.00 14.37 -6.76
N SER A 187 11.94 15.13 -7.32
CA SER A 187 13.26 14.59 -7.74
C SER A 187 14.12 14.11 -6.55
N ARG A 188 13.75 14.48 -5.34
CA ARG A 188 14.37 14.06 -4.07
C ARG A 188 13.57 13.01 -3.32
N CYS A 189 12.47 12.55 -3.91
CA CYS A 189 11.65 11.49 -3.38
C CYS A 189 11.91 10.18 -4.12
N VAL A 190 11.85 9.08 -3.36
CA VAL A 190 11.97 7.72 -3.88
C VAL A 190 10.66 7.00 -3.61
N TYR A 191 10.13 6.35 -4.62
CA TYR A 191 9.00 5.43 -4.46
C TYR A 191 9.48 3.97 -4.56
N VAL A 192 8.96 3.12 -3.72
CA VAL A 192 9.35 1.70 -3.62
C VAL A 192 8.09 0.86 -3.75
N GLY A 193 8.04 -0.02 -4.75
CA GLY A 193 6.88 -0.87 -4.97
C GLY A 193 7.16 -2.12 -5.78
N ASP A 194 6.18 -3.04 -5.84
CA ASP A 194 6.30 -4.34 -6.50
C ASP A 194 5.75 -4.33 -7.93
N ARG A 195 4.97 -3.30 -8.33
CA ARG A 195 4.32 -3.23 -9.63
C ARG A 195 5.03 -2.29 -10.59
N LEU A 196 5.40 -2.81 -11.78
CA LEU A 196 6.13 -2.01 -12.77
C LEU A 196 5.31 -0.82 -13.27
N PHE A 197 3.99 -0.98 -13.47
CA PHE A 197 3.16 0.10 -13.99
C PHE A 197 2.68 1.06 -12.89
N ASP A 198 2.00 0.53 -11.88
CA ASP A 198 1.39 1.37 -10.84
C ASP A 198 2.45 2.11 -10.03
N ASP A 199 3.54 1.42 -9.65
CA ASP A 199 4.55 1.96 -8.74
C ASP A 199 5.71 2.60 -9.51
N VAL A 200 6.33 1.85 -10.43
CA VAL A 200 7.57 2.32 -11.08
C VAL A 200 7.25 3.38 -12.11
N TRP A 201 6.42 3.05 -13.11
CA TRP A 201 6.06 3.99 -14.16
C TRP A 201 5.30 5.20 -13.57
N GLY A 202 4.32 4.94 -12.68
CA GLY A 202 3.52 6.00 -12.05
C GLY A 202 4.36 6.99 -11.25
N ALA A 203 5.28 6.51 -10.41
CA ALA A 203 6.18 7.38 -9.65
C ALA A 203 7.07 8.23 -10.56
N GLN A 204 7.60 7.64 -11.64
CA GLN A 204 8.41 8.37 -12.61
C GLN A 204 7.62 9.44 -13.37
N GLN A 205 6.33 9.19 -13.69
CA GLN A 205 5.45 10.22 -14.27
C GLN A 205 5.19 11.37 -13.31
N ALA A 206 5.24 11.11 -11.99
CA ALA A 206 5.13 12.14 -10.95
C ALA A 206 6.49 12.81 -10.63
N GLY A 207 7.58 12.39 -11.27
CA GLY A 207 8.92 12.96 -11.12
C GLY A 207 9.76 12.36 -9.99
N LEU A 208 9.29 11.28 -9.35
CA LEU A 208 10.04 10.56 -8.33
C LEU A 208 11.04 9.57 -8.97
N ARG A 209 12.07 9.19 -8.21
CA ARG A 209 12.83 7.97 -8.52
C ARG A 209 12.02 6.75 -8.09
N ALA A 210 12.16 5.66 -8.82
CA ALA A 210 11.41 4.44 -8.56
C ALA A 210 12.31 3.23 -8.35
N VAL A 211 12.09 2.50 -7.27
CA VAL A 211 12.74 1.22 -6.96
C VAL A 211 11.71 0.11 -7.06
N HIS A 212 12.01 -0.89 -7.88
CA HIS A 212 11.20 -2.09 -8.00
C HIS A 212 11.65 -3.15 -6.97
N VAL A 213 10.67 -3.76 -6.27
CA VAL A 213 10.91 -4.81 -5.26
C VAL A 213 10.20 -6.10 -5.67
N PRO A 214 10.80 -6.93 -6.54
CA PRO A 214 10.18 -8.18 -7.03
C PRO A 214 10.35 -9.34 -6.03
N HIS A 215 10.08 -9.13 -4.75
CA HIS A 215 10.34 -10.13 -3.70
C HIS A 215 9.12 -10.99 -3.35
N SER A 216 7.98 -10.73 -3.96
CA SER A 216 6.78 -11.53 -3.80
C SER A 216 6.11 -11.82 -5.15
N THR A 217 5.27 -12.85 -5.20
CA THR A 217 4.58 -13.26 -6.43
C THR A 217 3.23 -12.57 -6.48
N ILE A 218 3.06 -11.66 -7.43
CA ILE A 218 1.76 -11.01 -7.66
C ILE A 218 0.78 -12.06 -8.23
N PRO A 219 -0.42 -12.22 -7.66
CA PRO A 219 -1.45 -13.09 -8.24
C PRO A 219 -1.73 -12.74 -9.69
N VAL A 220 -1.89 -13.76 -10.56
CA VAL A 220 -2.03 -13.57 -12.02
C VAL A 220 -3.18 -12.64 -12.38
N GLU A 221 -4.27 -12.71 -11.64
CA GLU A 221 -5.46 -11.88 -11.81
C GLU A 221 -5.21 -10.40 -11.48
N GLN A 222 -4.14 -10.12 -10.74
CA GLN A 222 -3.74 -8.79 -10.30
C GLN A 222 -2.53 -8.25 -11.07
N VAL A 223 -1.92 -9.05 -11.95
CA VAL A 223 -0.86 -8.57 -12.85
C VAL A 223 -1.52 -7.66 -13.89
N GLY A 224 -1.50 -6.40 -13.71
CA GLY A 224 -2.02 -5.41 -14.68
C GLY A 224 -1.02 -5.14 -15.82
N HIS A 225 -0.87 -3.87 -16.15
CA HIS A 225 0.16 -3.39 -17.07
C HIS A 225 1.56 -3.61 -16.48
N THR A 226 2.53 -3.82 -17.38
CA THR A 226 3.92 -4.14 -16.98
C THR A 226 4.92 -3.11 -17.52
N GLU A 227 4.45 -1.96 -17.99
CA GLU A 227 5.31 -0.85 -18.39
C GLU A 227 6.02 -0.28 -17.17
N GLY A 228 7.27 0.06 -17.34
CA GLY A 228 8.09 0.68 -16.32
C GLY A 228 9.51 0.12 -16.34
N VAL A 229 10.48 1.02 -16.23
CA VAL A 229 11.90 0.68 -16.10
C VAL A 229 12.40 1.33 -14.82
N PRO A 230 12.65 0.57 -13.74
CA PRO A 230 13.02 1.14 -12.47
C PRO A 230 14.42 1.79 -12.50
N ASP A 231 14.64 2.81 -11.67
CA ASP A 231 15.96 3.41 -11.46
C ASP A 231 16.90 2.45 -10.70
N ALA A 232 16.33 1.57 -9.89
CA ALA A 232 17.03 0.47 -9.22
C ALA A 232 16.08 -0.70 -8.92
N VAL A 233 16.64 -1.87 -8.64
CA VAL A 233 15.92 -3.06 -8.20
C VAL A 233 16.47 -3.50 -6.85
N ALA A 234 15.59 -3.64 -5.87
CA ALA A 234 15.88 -4.20 -4.56
C ALA A 234 15.23 -5.59 -4.46
N HIS A 235 16.02 -6.64 -4.43
CA HIS A 235 15.50 -8.00 -4.29
C HIS A 235 15.01 -8.31 -2.87
N ARG A 236 15.43 -7.48 -1.90
CA ARG A 236 15.02 -7.48 -0.51
C ARG A 236 14.90 -6.03 -0.05
N LEU A 237 14.05 -5.75 0.93
CA LEU A 237 13.91 -4.39 1.46
C LEU A 237 15.22 -3.84 2.05
N SER A 238 16.05 -4.72 2.63
CA SER A 238 17.38 -4.33 3.14
C SER A 238 18.34 -3.79 2.08
N ASP A 239 18.19 -4.15 0.79
CA ASP A 239 19.02 -3.65 -0.31
C ASP A 239 18.83 -2.14 -0.53
N LEU A 240 17.69 -1.59 -0.09
CA LEU A 240 17.39 -0.16 -0.18
C LEU A 240 18.41 0.72 0.56
N ARG A 241 19.08 0.21 1.58
CA ARG A 241 20.12 0.96 2.29
C ARG A 241 21.27 1.34 1.37
N ASP A 242 21.76 0.39 0.58
CA ASP A 242 22.86 0.62 -0.35
C ASP A 242 22.42 1.47 -1.54
N ILE A 243 21.21 1.22 -2.08
CA ILE A 243 20.61 1.99 -3.18
C ILE A 243 20.46 3.45 -2.78
N VAL A 244 19.81 3.73 -1.65
CA VAL A 244 19.58 5.10 -1.16
C VAL A 244 20.90 5.78 -0.80
N THR A 245 21.85 5.05 -0.19
CA THR A 245 23.19 5.60 0.12
C THR A 245 23.89 6.07 -1.16
N GLY A 246 23.72 5.33 -2.28
CA GLY A 246 24.29 5.73 -3.57
C GLY A 246 23.66 7.02 -4.16
N TRP A 247 22.56 7.49 -3.60
CA TRP A 247 21.82 8.68 -4.02
C TRP A 247 21.96 9.86 -3.04
N LEU A 248 22.59 9.67 -1.88
CA LEU A 248 22.88 10.72 -0.88
C LEU A 248 24.14 11.50 -1.25
#